data_c7e53daf406bd2a8bff8658e2e8a120f
#
_entry.id   c7e53daf406bd2a8bff8658e2e8a120f
#
_cell.length_a   1.000
_cell.length_b   1.000
_cell.length_c   1.000
_cell.angle_alpha   90.00
_cell.angle_beta   90.00
_cell.angle_gamma   90.00
#
_symmetry.space_group_name_H-M   'P 1'
#
loop_
_entity.id
_entity.type
_entity.pdbx_description
1 polymer ?
#
loop_
_entity_poly.entity_id
_entity_poly.type
_entity_poly.pdbx_seq_one_letter_code
_entity_poly.pdbx_strand_id
1 'polypeptide(L)'
;MKILDFIEKDGEGKYSCYKTRKLILDQNDQDTLDYDDKPAVQLNSAQIAESDMTRKETVLINNQMMKLACTPLFSYFLDGSRHVYKVDDIAIGNRIFPFLAGQIVVGCCVRKDRDTFKCHSVTRKVLLSLPRNFNYDDDKEANFCRMYCEKINEELKKNSFVQEHGIKIDKILLYPTDGSKDITADKNGYKNSGTAKIQNEMTDEEQLMVAQLCKDNCLDNEHLS
;
A
#
# COMPACT_ATOMS: atom_id res chain seq x y z
N MET A 1 18.60 -20.68 1.20
CA MET A 1 18.57 -19.96 2.48
C MET A 1 17.30 -19.15 2.53
N LYS A 2 16.63 -19.05 3.66
CA LYS A 2 15.43 -18.22 3.78
C LYS A 2 15.89 -16.79 4.11
N ILE A 3 15.14 -15.78 3.67
CA ILE A 3 15.43 -14.35 3.98
C ILE A 3 15.63 -14.15 5.49
N LEU A 4 14.84 -14.82 6.31
CA LEU A 4 14.92 -14.72 7.76
C LEU A 4 16.22 -15.28 8.32
N ASP A 5 16.70 -16.42 7.80
CA ASP A 5 17.98 -17.00 8.18
C ASP A 5 19.15 -16.07 7.80
N PHE A 6 19.00 -15.30 6.71
CA PHE A 6 19.96 -14.29 6.30
C PHE A 6 19.95 -13.10 7.28
N ILE A 7 18.77 -12.60 7.64
CA ILE A 7 18.60 -11.48 8.60
C ILE A 7 19.22 -11.82 9.96
N GLU A 8 18.97 -13.02 10.49
CA GLU A 8 19.56 -13.48 11.75
C GLU A 8 21.08 -13.54 11.67
N LYS A 9 21.60 -14.08 10.56
CA LYS A 9 23.03 -14.23 10.35
C LYS A 9 23.74 -12.89 10.15
N ASP A 10 23.17 -11.97 9.35
CA ASP A 10 23.72 -10.64 9.10
C ASP A 10 23.68 -9.80 10.38
N GLY A 11 22.71 -10.03 11.25
CA GLY A 11 22.56 -9.36 12.55
C GLY A 11 23.52 -9.84 13.63
N GLU A 12 24.40 -10.81 13.38
CA GLU A 12 25.39 -11.33 14.34
C GLU A 12 24.82 -11.65 15.75
N GLY A 13 23.60 -12.20 15.79
CA GLY A 13 22.90 -12.54 17.03
C GLY A 13 22.17 -11.36 17.71
N LYS A 14 22.13 -10.17 17.10
CA LYS A 14 21.33 -9.04 17.58
C LYS A 14 19.82 -9.22 17.34
N TYR A 15 19.47 -10.08 16.36
CA TYR A 15 18.09 -10.37 15.97
C TYR A 15 17.79 -11.85 16.08
N SER A 16 16.56 -12.15 16.44
CA SER A 16 16.00 -13.51 16.33
C SER A 16 14.68 -13.44 15.60
N CYS A 17 14.51 -14.28 14.57
CA CYS A 17 13.30 -14.31 13.76
C CYS A 17 12.42 -15.47 14.18
N TYR A 18 11.15 -15.19 14.47
CA TYR A 18 10.16 -16.17 14.89
C TYR A 18 9.14 -16.38 13.79
N LYS A 19 9.09 -17.59 13.22
CA LYS A 19 8.09 -17.93 12.21
C LYS A 19 6.70 -17.87 12.79
N THR A 20 5.93 -16.90 12.35
CA THR A 20 4.48 -16.87 12.53
C THR A 20 3.78 -17.48 11.30
N ARG A 21 2.53 -17.90 11.48
CA ARG A 21 1.71 -18.25 10.31
C ARG A 21 1.57 -17.00 9.44
N LYS A 22 1.75 -17.15 8.13
CA LYS A 22 1.52 -16.06 7.17
C LYS A 22 0.10 -15.52 7.36
N LEU A 23 -0.02 -14.28 7.78
CA LEU A 23 -1.29 -13.58 7.91
C LEU A 23 -1.36 -12.55 6.79
N ILE A 24 -2.40 -12.64 5.98
CA ILE A 24 -2.74 -11.58 5.03
C ILE A 24 -3.47 -10.52 5.85
N LEU A 25 -2.84 -9.39 6.08
CA LEU A 25 -3.34 -8.37 6.99
C LEU A 25 -4.58 -7.67 6.42
N ASP A 26 -4.60 -7.47 5.11
CA ASP A 26 -5.72 -6.78 4.44
C ASP A 26 -7.02 -7.61 4.39
N GLN A 27 -6.96 -8.92 4.61
CA GLN A 27 -8.15 -9.78 4.69
C GLN A 27 -8.73 -9.90 6.11
N ASN A 28 -7.90 -9.63 7.13
CA ASN A 28 -8.34 -9.73 8.52
C ASN A 28 -8.87 -8.39 9.07
N ASP A 29 -8.64 -7.28 8.38
CA ASP A 29 -9.19 -5.97 8.69
C ASP A 29 -10.56 -5.75 8.03
N GLN A 30 -11.41 -6.77 7.98
CA GLN A 30 -12.84 -6.56 8.09
C GLN A 30 -13.20 -6.29 9.57
N ASP A 31 -12.35 -5.54 10.26
CA ASP A 31 -12.83 -4.75 11.37
C ASP A 31 -13.84 -3.78 10.74
N THR A 32 -15.11 -4.08 10.96
CA THR A 32 -16.18 -3.10 10.81
C THR A 32 -15.60 -1.74 11.16
N LEU A 33 -15.65 -0.81 10.23
CA LEU A 33 -15.32 0.59 10.47
C LEU A 33 -16.17 1.00 11.68
N ASP A 34 -15.59 0.91 12.87
CA ASP A 34 -16.11 1.52 14.07
C ASP A 34 -15.99 3.03 13.85
N TYR A 35 -16.96 3.55 13.12
CA TYR A 35 -17.18 4.97 13.07
C TYR A 35 -17.65 5.37 14.46
N ASP A 36 -16.70 5.90 15.25
CA ASP A 36 -16.93 6.61 16.51
C ASP A 36 -18.11 6.08 17.34
N ASP A 37 -17.87 5.72 18.57
CA ASP A 37 -18.73 5.44 19.74
C ASP A 37 -20.22 5.88 19.72
N LYS A 38 -20.80 6.06 18.56
CA LYS A 38 -22.23 6.21 18.37
C LYS A 38 -22.83 4.81 18.29
N PRO A 39 -23.87 4.53 19.07
CA PRO A 39 -24.56 3.24 19.01
C PRO A 39 -24.83 2.96 17.54
N ALA A 40 -24.28 1.84 17.05
CA ALA A 40 -24.43 1.42 15.67
C ALA A 40 -25.90 1.52 15.31
N VAL A 41 -26.25 2.52 14.52
CA VAL A 41 -27.52 2.52 13.82
C VAL A 41 -27.38 1.30 12.90
N GLN A 42 -27.99 0.19 13.32
CA GLN A 42 -28.20 -0.95 12.43
C GLN A 42 -29.05 -0.42 11.28
N LEU A 43 -28.39 0.10 10.28
CA LEU A 43 -28.98 0.32 8.98
C LEU A 43 -29.36 -1.07 8.49
N ASN A 44 -30.62 -1.43 8.66
CA ASN A 44 -31.20 -2.60 8.01
C ASN A 44 -31.03 -2.37 6.50
N SER A 45 -29.90 -2.84 5.96
CA SER A 45 -29.53 -2.70 4.55
C SER A 45 -30.63 -3.22 3.60
N ALA A 46 -31.47 -4.13 4.07
CA ALA A 46 -32.64 -4.59 3.33
C ALA A 46 -33.72 -3.52 3.14
N GLN A 47 -33.95 -2.64 4.10
CA GLN A 47 -34.98 -1.61 3.97
C GLN A 47 -34.57 -0.42 3.11
N ILE A 48 -33.26 -0.12 3.03
CA ILE A 48 -32.76 0.96 2.17
C ILE A 48 -32.72 0.51 0.71
N ALA A 49 -32.40 -0.77 0.44
CA ALA A 49 -32.37 -1.29 -0.91
C ALA A 49 -33.76 -1.35 -1.58
N GLU A 50 -34.82 -1.62 -0.83
CA GLU A 50 -36.18 -1.69 -1.40
C GLU A 50 -36.81 -0.31 -1.65
N SER A 51 -36.48 0.72 -0.87
CA SER A 51 -37.08 2.04 -1.06
C SER A 51 -36.44 2.83 -2.22
N ASP A 52 -35.17 2.59 -2.54
CA ASP A 52 -34.45 3.27 -3.65
C ASP A 52 -34.68 2.62 -5.02
N MET A 53 -35.02 1.34 -5.05
CA MET A 53 -35.21 0.61 -6.31
C MET A 53 -36.51 1.00 -7.05
N THR A 54 -37.45 1.68 -6.40
CA THR A 54 -38.74 2.03 -6.99
C THR A 54 -38.81 3.45 -7.57
N ARG A 55 -37.85 4.32 -7.28
CA ARG A 55 -37.81 5.67 -7.81
C ARG A 55 -36.99 5.76 -9.08
N LYS A 56 -37.58 5.35 -10.19
CA LYS A 56 -37.07 5.72 -11.52
C LYS A 56 -37.35 7.18 -11.76
N GLU A 57 -36.46 8.06 -11.36
CA GLU A 57 -36.50 9.45 -11.79
C GLU A 57 -36.04 9.50 -13.25
N THR A 58 -36.96 9.86 -14.13
CA THR A 58 -36.62 10.13 -15.52
C THR A 58 -35.97 11.50 -15.59
N VAL A 59 -34.67 11.56 -15.67
CA VAL A 59 -33.96 12.82 -15.89
C VAL A 59 -34.11 13.19 -17.36
N LEU A 60 -34.82 14.27 -17.65
CA LEU A 60 -34.90 14.84 -18.98
C LEU A 60 -33.56 15.53 -19.32
N ILE A 61 -32.73 14.81 -20.04
CA ILE A 61 -31.47 15.32 -20.56
C ILE A 61 -31.74 16.18 -21.79
N ASN A 62 -31.51 17.48 -21.70
CA ASN A 62 -31.62 18.37 -22.85
C ASN A 62 -30.46 18.17 -23.85
N ASN A 63 -30.60 18.71 -25.09
CA ASN A 63 -29.57 18.52 -26.13
C ASN A 63 -28.19 19.06 -25.77
N GLN A 64 -28.07 20.03 -24.84
CA GLN A 64 -26.79 20.53 -24.35
C GLN A 64 -26.17 19.53 -23.37
N MET A 65 -26.96 18.93 -22.49
CA MET A 65 -26.50 17.87 -21.58
C MET A 65 -26.09 16.60 -22.37
N MET A 66 -26.79 16.29 -23.47
CA MET A 66 -26.39 15.19 -24.36
C MET A 66 -25.02 15.45 -24.99
N LYS A 67 -24.71 16.67 -25.41
CA LYS A 67 -23.38 17.01 -25.93
C LYS A 67 -22.29 16.87 -24.86
N LEU A 68 -22.56 17.33 -23.64
CA LEU A 68 -21.65 17.13 -22.50
C LEU A 68 -21.50 15.67 -22.11
N ALA A 69 -22.57 14.85 -22.22
CA ALA A 69 -22.51 13.41 -21.97
C ALA A 69 -21.69 12.64 -23.04
N CYS A 70 -21.48 13.21 -24.23
CA CYS A 70 -20.65 12.60 -25.28
C CYS A 70 -19.14 12.89 -25.07
N THR A 71 -18.80 13.95 -24.33
CA THR A 71 -17.41 14.28 -24.02
C THR A 71 -17.11 13.83 -22.61
N PRO A 72 -16.14 12.93 -22.40
CA PRO A 72 -15.81 12.49 -21.05
C PRO A 72 -15.29 13.67 -20.22
N LEU A 73 -15.92 13.90 -19.07
CA LEU A 73 -15.51 14.95 -18.13
C LEU A 73 -14.12 14.68 -17.56
N PHE A 74 -13.81 13.40 -17.35
CA PHE A 74 -12.51 12.94 -16.86
C PHE A 74 -11.85 12.04 -17.91
N SER A 75 -10.62 12.37 -18.27
CA SER A 75 -9.84 11.61 -19.24
C SER A 75 -8.86 10.63 -18.59
N TYR A 76 -8.42 10.91 -17.37
CA TYR A 76 -7.49 10.07 -16.64
C TYR A 76 -8.09 9.58 -15.34
N PHE A 77 -7.84 8.32 -15.04
CA PHE A 77 -8.26 7.65 -13.81
C PHE A 77 -7.03 7.00 -13.21
N LEU A 78 -6.67 7.46 -12.01
CA LEU A 78 -5.53 6.94 -11.27
C LEU A 78 -6.03 6.29 -9.98
N ASP A 79 -5.51 5.11 -9.69
CA ASP A 79 -5.83 4.37 -8.47
C ASP A 79 -4.63 3.57 -8.00
N GLY A 80 -4.50 3.46 -6.69
CA GLY A 80 -3.51 2.65 -6.01
C GLY A 80 -4.14 1.46 -5.29
N SER A 81 -3.45 0.33 -5.33
CA SER A 81 -3.81 -0.88 -4.60
C SER A 81 -2.63 -1.38 -3.80
N ARG A 82 -2.89 -1.91 -2.61
CA ARG A 82 -1.87 -2.52 -1.76
C ARG A 82 -2.31 -3.86 -1.21
N HIS A 83 -1.33 -4.74 -1.01
CA HIS A 83 -1.48 -5.95 -0.21
C HIS A 83 -0.37 -6.01 0.82
N VAL A 84 -0.71 -6.20 2.08
CA VAL A 84 0.24 -6.28 3.19
C VAL A 84 0.20 -7.65 3.84
N TYR A 85 1.38 -8.21 4.06
CA TYR A 85 1.57 -9.52 4.64
C TYR A 85 2.48 -9.42 5.86
N LYS A 86 2.10 -10.03 6.96
CA LYS A 86 3.03 -10.27 8.05
C LYS A 86 3.91 -11.48 7.67
N VAL A 87 5.20 -11.23 7.50
CA VAL A 87 6.15 -12.28 7.12
C VAL A 87 6.58 -13.06 8.35
N ASP A 88 6.97 -12.33 9.41
CA ASP A 88 7.48 -12.90 10.64
C ASP A 88 7.49 -11.88 11.78
N ASP A 89 7.97 -12.30 12.94
CA ASP A 89 8.30 -11.43 14.07
C ASP A 89 9.81 -11.39 14.29
N ILE A 90 10.36 -10.20 14.46
CA ILE A 90 11.78 -9.99 14.77
C ILE A 90 11.91 -9.56 16.24
N ALA A 91 12.64 -10.33 17.01
CA ALA A 91 13.03 -9.92 18.35
C ALA A 91 14.31 -9.09 18.30
N ILE A 92 14.28 -7.92 18.95
CA ILE A 92 15.41 -7.01 19.13
C ILE A 92 15.49 -6.70 20.62
N GLY A 93 16.51 -7.24 21.29
CA GLY A 93 16.58 -7.21 22.75
C GLY A 93 15.37 -7.91 23.37
N ASN A 94 14.66 -7.21 24.26
CA ASN A 94 13.49 -7.75 24.96
C ASN A 94 12.14 -7.42 24.29
N ARG A 95 12.15 -6.94 23.05
CA ARG A 95 10.94 -6.54 22.33
C ARG A 95 10.79 -7.33 21.02
N ILE A 96 9.54 -7.58 20.66
CA ILE A 96 9.17 -8.28 19.42
C ILE A 96 8.48 -7.29 18.49
N PHE A 97 8.90 -7.27 17.25
CA PHE A 97 8.41 -6.36 16.21
C PHE A 97 7.96 -7.14 14.97
N PRO A 98 6.84 -6.79 14.36
CA PRO A 98 6.41 -7.45 13.14
C PRO A 98 7.30 -7.07 11.95
N PHE A 99 7.67 -8.07 11.17
CA PHE A 99 8.27 -7.92 9.86
C PHE A 99 7.18 -8.00 8.79
N LEU A 100 6.99 -6.94 8.04
CA LEU A 100 5.93 -6.85 7.05
C LEU A 100 6.50 -6.80 5.64
N ALA A 101 5.82 -7.46 4.72
CA ALA A 101 6.03 -7.31 3.29
C ALA A 101 4.79 -6.65 2.68
N GLY A 102 4.99 -5.71 1.77
CA GLY A 102 3.94 -5.05 1.04
C GLY A 102 4.14 -5.17 -0.46
N GLN A 103 3.05 -5.35 -1.18
CA GLN A 103 3.01 -5.15 -2.62
C GLN A 103 2.10 -3.98 -2.89
N ILE A 104 2.61 -2.98 -3.58
CA ILE A 104 1.82 -1.84 -4.05
C ILE A 104 1.79 -1.82 -5.57
N VAL A 105 0.67 -1.40 -6.09
CA VAL A 105 0.46 -1.17 -7.51
C VAL A 105 -0.26 0.15 -7.65
N VAL A 106 0.28 1.05 -8.47
CA VAL A 106 -0.37 2.30 -8.85
C VAL A 106 -0.57 2.27 -10.35
N GLY A 107 -1.79 2.47 -10.78
CA GLY A 107 -2.18 2.40 -12.19
C GLY A 107 -2.88 3.67 -12.64
N CYS A 108 -2.60 4.07 -13.88
CA CYS A 108 -3.32 5.13 -14.56
C CYS A 108 -3.92 4.60 -15.85
N CYS A 109 -5.23 4.81 -16.02
CA CYS A 109 -5.96 4.54 -17.25
C CYS A 109 -6.35 5.84 -17.92
N VAL A 110 -6.27 5.87 -19.24
CA VAL A 110 -6.78 6.96 -20.07
C VAL A 110 -8.06 6.56 -20.75
N ARG A 111 -9.06 7.41 -20.67
CA ARG A 111 -10.32 7.31 -21.40
C ARG A 111 -10.22 8.13 -22.67
N LYS A 112 -10.28 7.48 -23.82
CA LYS A 112 -10.22 8.16 -25.13
C LYS A 112 -11.59 8.60 -25.62
N ASP A 113 -12.59 7.78 -25.36
CA ASP A 113 -13.97 8.00 -25.72
C ASP A 113 -14.88 7.32 -24.69
N ARG A 114 -16.19 7.34 -24.90
CA ARG A 114 -17.18 6.81 -23.96
C ARG A 114 -16.92 5.37 -23.52
N ASP A 115 -16.45 4.55 -24.42
CA ASP A 115 -16.38 3.09 -24.24
C ASP A 115 -14.96 2.53 -24.24
N THR A 116 -13.95 3.38 -24.54
CA THR A 116 -12.56 2.95 -24.69
C THR A 116 -11.68 3.43 -23.55
N PHE A 117 -11.28 2.48 -22.70
CA PHE A 117 -10.26 2.66 -21.68
C PHE A 117 -8.97 1.97 -22.11
N LYS A 118 -7.84 2.64 -21.91
CA LYS A 118 -6.51 2.07 -22.13
C LYS A 118 -5.64 2.27 -20.90
N CYS A 119 -4.87 1.27 -20.56
CA CYS A 119 -3.81 1.43 -19.58
C CYS A 119 -2.79 2.45 -20.12
N HIS A 120 -2.53 3.50 -19.34
CA HIS A 120 -1.52 4.50 -19.66
C HIS A 120 -0.18 4.14 -19.02
N SER A 121 -0.19 3.90 -17.72
CA SER A 121 1.00 3.52 -16.96
C SER A 121 0.65 2.66 -15.76
N VAL A 122 1.57 1.80 -15.36
CA VAL A 122 1.47 0.99 -14.14
C VAL A 122 2.82 0.90 -13.47
N THR A 123 2.87 1.24 -12.20
CA THR A 123 4.03 1.03 -11.33
C THR A 123 3.71 -0.08 -10.34
N ARG A 124 4.65 -1.01 -10.16
CA ARG A 124 4.55 -2.09 -9.18
C ARG A 124 5.80 -2.10 -8.32
N LYS A 125 5.63 -2.20 -7.00
CA LYS A 125 6.76 -2.30 -6.08
C LYS A 125 6.49 -3.37 -5.03
N VAL A 126 7.55 -4.06 -4.65
CA VAL A 126 7.60 -4.96 -3.51
C VAL A 126 8.41 -4.30 -2.41
N LEU A 127 7.80 -4.14 -1.25
CA LEU A 127 8.32 -3.38 -0.13
C LEU A 127 8.54 -4.28 1.07
N LEU A 128 9.54 -3.96 1.89
CA LEU A 128 9.68 -4.52 3.23
C LEU A 128 9.57 -3.41 4.25
N SER A 129 8.77 -3.62 5.29
CA SER A 129 8.63 -2.69 6.40
C SER A 129 9.21 -3.31 7.67
N LEU A 130 10.24 -2.68 8.23
CA LEU A 130 11.05 -3.11 9.34
C LEU A 130 10.99 -2.10 10.49
N PRO A 131 11.22 -2.52 11.74
CA PRO A 131 11.32 -1.58 12.86
C PRO A 131 12.57 -0.69 12.71
N ARG A 132 12.45 0.60 13.10
CA ARG A 132 13.58 1.54 13.03
C ARG A 132 14.79 1.08 13.86
N ASN A 133 14.58 0.39 14.96
CA ASN A 133 15.64 -0.18 15.80
C ASN A 133 16.49 -1.24 15.07
N PHE A 134 16.12 -1.61 13.86
CA PHE A 134 16.90 -2.46 12.99
C PHE A 134 18.13 -1.74 12.42
N ASN A 135 18.12 -0.40 12.39
CA ASN A 135 19.27 0.42 12.01
C ASN A 135 20.10 0.74 13.27
N TYR A 136 21.27 0.14 13.41
CA TYR A 136 22.13 0.32 14.59
C TYR A 136 23.20 1.39 14.42
N ASP A 137 23.58 1.69 13.19
CA ASP A 137 24.54 2.75 12.91
C ASP A 137 23.74 4.03 12.65
N ASP A 138 24.15 5.15 13.19
CA ASP A 138 23.59 6.49 12.95
C ASP A 138 23.74 6.95 11.48
N ASP A 139 23.98 5.99 10.59
CA ASP A 139 23.94 6.19 9.16
C ASP A 139 22.57 6.75 8.77
N LYS A 140 22.58 7.67 7.82
CA LYS A 140 21.35 8.25 7.29
C LYS A 140 20.41 7.12 6.88
N GLU A 141 19.23 7.08 7.46
CA GLU A 141 18.20 6.04 7.28
C GLU A 141 18.06 5.59 5.80
N ALA A 142 18.08 6.56 4.88
CA ALA A 142 18.00 6.29 3.43
C ALA A 142 19.18 5.45 2.90
N ASN A 143 20.37 5.67 3.40
CA ASN A 143 21.57 4.95 2.97
C ASN A 143 21.55 3.50 3.47
N PHE A 144 21.19 3.31 4.74
CA PHE A 144 20.96 2.00 5.33
C PHE A 144 19.92 1.21 4.54
N CYS A 145 18.74 1.78 4.32
CA CYS A 145 17.65 1.10 3.59
C CYS A 145 18.09 0.67 2.19
N ARG A 146 18.82 1.49 1.47
CA ARG A 146 19.34 1.17 0.13
C ARG A 146 20.32 0.00 0.19
N MET A 147 21.36 0.11 1.02
CA MET A 147 22.39 -0.94 1.12
C MET A 147 21.82 -2.26 1.59
N TYR A 148 20.90 -2.23 2.55
CA TYR A 148 20.28 -3.42 3.08
C TYR A 148 19.33 -4.08 2.07
N CYS A 149 18.63 -3.27 1.27
CA CYS A 149 17.82 -3.74 0.16
C CYS A 149 18.67 -4.48 -0.89
N GLU A 150 19.83 -3.94 -1.24
CA GLU A 150 20.78 -4.55 -2.15
C GLU A 150 21.26 -5.92 -1.62
N LYS A 151 21.68 -5.99 -0.35
CA LYS A 151 22.10 -7.24 0.29
C LYS A 151 20.99 -8.31 0.28
N ILE A 152 19.78 -7.94 0.61
CA ILE A 152 18.63 -8.87 0.58
C ILE A 152 18.38 -9.36 -0.85
N ASN A 153 18.44 -8.50 -1.84
CA ASN A 153 18.23 -8.87 -3.22
C ASN A 153 19.33 -9.81 -3.75
N GLU A 154 20.59 -9.61 -3.34
CA GLU A 154 21.66 -10.53 -3.67
C GLU A 154 21.43 -11.92 -3.09
N GLU A 155 20.93 -11.99 -1.86
CA GLU A 155 20.60 -13.25 -1.22
C GLU A 155 19.39 -13.93 -1.89
N LEU A 156 18.38 -13.15 -2.26
CA LEU A 156 17.21 -13.63 -2.98
C LEU A 156 17.55 -14.26 -4.33
N LYS A 157 18.49 -13.68 -5.06
CA LYS A 157 18.96 -14.20 -6.36
C LYS A 157 19.55 -15.62 -6.28
N LYS A 158 19.96 -16.10 -5.10
CA LYS A 158 20.42 -17.48 -4.91
C LYS A 158 19.29 -18.52 -4.98
N ASN A 159 18.04 -18.07 -4.93
CA ASN A 159 16.87 -18.93 -5.09
C ASN A 159 16.45 -18.97 -6.55
N SER A 160 16.42 -20.17 -7.15
CA SER A 160 16.09 -20.37 -8.56
C SER A 160 14.71 -19.82 -8.93
N PHE A 161 13.69 -20.06 -8.11
CA PHE A 161 12.34 -19.52 -8.34
C PHE A 161 12.31 -17.99 -8.38
N VAL A 162 13.02 -17.34 -7.44
CA VAL A 162 13.10 -15.88 -7.38
C VAL A 162 13.79 -15.32 -8.62
N GLN A 163 14.87 -15.99 -9.05
CA GLN A 163 15.64 -15.60 -10.24
C GLN A 163 14.81 -15.78 -11.51
N GLU A 164 14.14 -16.92 -11.66
CA GLU A 164 13.28 -17.24 -12.81
C GLU A 164 12.13 -16.24 -12.98
N HIS A 165 11.53 -15.80 -11.86
CA HIS A 165 10.38 -14.88 -11.87
C HIS A 165 10.77 -13.42 -11.72
N GLY A 166 12.07 -13.09 -11.66
CA GLY A 166 12.55 -11.73 -11.54
C GLY A 166 12.06 -11.00 -10.28
N ILE A 167 11.79 -11.74 -9.19
CA ILE A 167 11.28 -11.17 -7.95
C ILE A 167 12.40 -10.42 -7.24
N LYS A 168 12.14 -9.16 -6.90
CA LYS A 168 13.07 -8.31 -6.15
C LYS A 168 12.32 -7.45 -5.14
N ILE A 169 13.03 -7.05 -4.10
CA ILE A 169 12.56 -6.01 -3.18
C ILE A 169 12.98 -4.65 -3.78
N ASP A 170 12.02 -3.75 -3.92
CA ASP A 170 12.26 -2.44 -4.50
C ASP A 170 12.68 -1.42 -3.45
N LYS A 171 12.15 -1.52 -2.23
CA LYS A 171 12.48 -0.59 -1.14
C LYS A 171 12.27 -1.22 0.24
N ILE A 172 13.11 -0.78 1.19
CA ILE A 172 12.93 -1.05 2.62
C ILE A 172 12.43 0.23 3.28
N LEU A 173 11.45 0.09 4.14
CA LEU A 173 10.82 1.16 4.91
C LEU A 173 11.05 0.89 6.39
N LEU A 174 11.44 1.92 7.15
CA LEU A 174 11.59 1.80 8.60
C LEU A 174 10.40 2.47 9.30
N TYR A 175 9.65 1.70 10.09
CA TYR A 175 8.58 2.25 10.89
C TYR A 175 9.07 2.63 12.30
N PRO A 176 8.52 3.70 12.92
CA PRO A 176 8.93 4.16 14.23
C PRO A 176 8.66 3.11 15.32
N THR A 177 9.62 2.96 16.21
CA THR A 177 9.56 2.04 17.36
C THR A 177 9.71 2.78 18.69
N ASP A 178 9.96 4.08 18.64
CA ASP A 178 10.07 4.94 19.80
C ASP A 178 8.66 5.18 20.33
N GLY A 179 8.32 4.44 21.39
CA GLY A 179 6.98 4.46 21.90
C GLY A 179 6.58 5.82 22.45
N SER A 180 5.72 6.54 21.76
CA SER A 180 4.67 7.21 22.49
C SER A 180 3.91 6.13 23.28
N LYS A 181 3.53 6.41 24.52
CA LYS A 181 2.86 5.44 25.39
C LYS A 181 1.65 4.75 24.74
N ASP A 182 1.11 5.34 23.71
CA ASP A 182 -0.06 4.88 22.94
C ASP A 182 0.24 3.70 22.01
N ILE A 183 1.43 3.63 21.37
CA ILE A 183 1.80 2.53 20.46
C ILE A 183 2.06 1.23 21.21
N THR A 184 2.52 1.30 22.47
CA THR A 184 2.81 0.11 23.28
C THR A 184 1.58 -0.47 23.97
N ALA A 185 0.51 0.30 24.12
CA ALA A 185 -0.74 -0.14 24.73
C ALA A 185 -1.61 -0.95 23.76
N ASP A 186 -1.48 -0.71 22.45
CA ASP A 186 -2.19 -1.44 21.43
C ASP A 186 -1.35 -2.62 20.92
N LYS A 187 -1.88 -3.85 21.06
CA LYS A 187 -1.25 -5.08 20.53
C LYS A 187 -0.96 -5.01 19.02
N ASN A 188 -1.64 -4.14 18.29
CA ASN A 188 -1.49 -3.93 16.86
C ASN A 188 -0.68 -2.68 16.50
N GLY A 189 -0.24 -1.86 17.45
CA GLY A 189 0.37 -0.56 17.19
C GLY A 189 1.56 -0.59 16.23
N TYR A 190 2.48 -1.54 16.40
CA TYR A 190 3.62 -1.69 15.49
C TYR A 190 3.22 -2.23 14.11
N LYS A 191 2.22 -3.14 14.08
CA LYS A 191 1.66 -3.65 12.84
C LYS A 191 1.03 -2.52 12.03
N ASN A 192 0.20 -1.69 12.67
CA ASN A 192 -0.44 -0.54 12.04
C ASN A 192 0.59 0.49 11.58
N SER A 193 1.61 0.75 12.38
CA SER A 193 2.72 1.65 12.02
C SER A 193 3.49 1.17 10.79
N GLY A 194 3.80 -0.12 10.71
CA GLY A 194 4.47 -0.71 9.55
C GLY A 194 3.58 -0.72 8.29
N THR A 195 2.28 -1.00 8.46
CA THR A 195 1.30 -0.93 7.37
C THR A 195 1.11 0.49 6.86
N ALA A 196 1.07 1.50 7.76
CA ALA A 196 0.97 2.91 7.38
C ALA A 196 2.17 3.37 6.54
N LYS A 197 3.38 2.86 6.82
CA LYS A 197 4.56 3.15 5.98
C LYS A 197 4.39 2.64 4.55
N ILE A 198 3.83 1.45 4.37
CA ILE A 198 3.54 0.88 3.04
C ILE A 198 2.45 1.71 2.33
N GLN A 199 1.42 2.14 3.06
CA GLN A 199 0.37 3.00 2.53
C GLN A 199 0.92 4.35 2.07
N ASN A 200 1.77 4.98 2.88
CA ASN A 200 2.39 6.26 2.53
C ASN A 200 3.24 6.14 1.26
N GLU A 201 4.01 5.06 1.11
CA GLU A 201 4.78 4.81 -0.11
C GLU A 201 3.87 4.67 -1.35
N MET A 202 2.69 4.05 -1.21
CA MET A 202 1.72 3.98 -2.29
C MET A 202 1.21 5.37 -2.67
N THR A 203 0.87 6.19 -1.67
CA THR A 203 0.42 7.57 -1.89
C THR A 203 1.51 8.43 -2.53
N ASP A 204 2.78 8.26 -2.13
CA ASP A 204 3.91 8.93 -2.76
C ASP A 204 4.05 8.54 -4.24
N GLU A 205 3.84 7.27 -4.58
CA GLU A 205 3.85 6.81 -5.98
C GLU A 205 2.67 7.36 -6.79
N GLU A 206 1.48 7.48 -6.19
CA GLU A 206 0.34 8.15 -6.82
C GLU A 206 0.67 9.61 -7.16
N GLN A 207 1.26 10.34 -6.21
CA GLN A 207 1.69 11.73 -6.42
C GLN A 207 2.76 11.84 -7.50
N LEU A 208 3.73 10.94 -7.53
CA LEU A 208 4.76 10.90 -8.56
C LEU A 208 4.16 10.65 -9.95
N MET A 209 3.19 9.74 -10.05
CA MET A 209 2.50 9.46 -11.30
C MET A 209 1.70 10.67 -11.79
N VAL A 210 1.00 11.39 -10.90
CA VAL A 210 0.31 12.64 -11.25
C VAL A 210 1.32 13.69 -11.75
N ALA A 211 2.44 13.86 -11.04
CA ALA A 211 3.48 14.80 -11.45
C ALA A 211 4.08 14.46 -12.82
N GLN A 212 4.19 13.17 -13.15
CA GLN A 212 4.65 12.73 -14.47
C GLN A 212 3.60 13.05 -15.55
N LEU A 213 2.31 12.77 -15.31
CA LEU A 213 1.24 13.12 -16.22
C LEU A 213 1.19 14.62 -16.52
N CYS A 214 1.41 15.47 -15.50
CA CYS A 214 1.49 16.92 -15.69
C CYS A 214 2.69 17.33 -16.56
N LYS A 215 3.86 16.70 -16.38
CA LYS A 215 5.06 17.01 -17.17
C LYS A 215 4.92 16.60 -18.63
N ASP A 216 4.26 15.48 -18.87
CA ASP A 216 4.05 14.96 -20.21
C ASP A 216 2.95 15.70 -20.97
N ASN A 217 2.44 16.84 -20.41
CA ASN A 217 1.33 17.64 -20.92
C ASN A 217 0.05 16.82 -21.20
N CYS A 218 -0.07 15.68 -20.51
CA CYS A 218 -1.28 14.86 -20.60
C CYS A 218 -2.48 15.50 -19.90
N LEU A 219 -2.21 16.46 -19.02
CA LEU A 219 -3.21 17.27 -18.32
C LEU A 219 -3.10 18.71 -18.86
N ASP A 220 -3.86 19.02 -19.91
CA ASP A 220 -4.00 20.40 -20.38
C ASP A 220 -4.65 21.23 -19.25
N ASN A 221 -4.09 22.44 -19.01
CA ASN A 221 -4.55 23.34 -17.95
C ASN A 221 -6.03 23.75 -18.09
N GLU A 222 -6.69 23.46 -19.20
CA GLU A 222 -8.10 23.75 -19.44
C GLU A 222 -9.06 22.80 -18.70
N HIS A 223 -8.58 21.69 -18.13
CA HIS A 223 -9.41 20.72 -17.41
C HIS A 223 -9.26 20.78 -15.89
N LEU A 224 -8.52 21.76 -15.37
CA LEU A 224 -8.33 21.99 -13.94
C LEU A 224 -9.09 23.22 -13.39
N SER A 225 -9.98 23.80 -14.19
CA SER A 225 -10.80 24.96 -13.78
C SER A 225 -12.16 24.55 -13.23
#